data_53d8da1b65b91e54cb09192f125d3b15
#
_entry.id   53d8da1b65b91e54cb09192f125d3b15
#
_cell.length_a   1.000
_cell.length_b   1.000
_cell.length_c   1.000
_cell.angle_alpha   90.00
_cell.angle_beta   90.00
_cell.angle_gamma   90.00
#
_symmetry.space_group_name_H-M   'P 1'
#
loop_
_entity.id
_entity.type
_entity.pdbx_description
1 polymer ?
#
loop_
_entity_poly.entity_id
_entity_poly.type
_entity_poly.pdbx_seq_one_letter_code
_entity_poly.pdbx_strand_id
1 'polypeptide(L)'
;MRVLESADVKKADLLIAATSSDEVNLLCGMTAHGLNPRIHTIARIRNPEYGKQIFTMRDVYSLSLMVNPEKQAAREIERLIRYPGFLQRETFAKSRVEIVELRIQKGSKLCDVALMNLENVVKCKVLVCAVSRGGVVEIPSGHFILREGDHLFITANAEMLTQLLRNLGIITHK
;
A
#
# COMPACT_ATOMS: atom_id res chain seq x y z
N MET A 1 -1.14 -24.76 -25.02
CA MET A 1 -0.82 -24.14 -26.32
C MET A 1 -2.08 -23.74 -27.09
N ARG A 2 -2.93 -24.68 -27.52
CA ARG A 2 -4.16 -24.35 -28.30
C ARG A 2 -5.05 -23.26 -27.68
N VAL A 3 -5.22 -23.23 -26.35
CA VAL A 3 -6.05 -22.24 -25.65
C VAL A 3 -5.49 -20.83 -25.80
N LEU A 4 -4.18 -20.64 -25.68
CA LEU A 4 -3.53 -19.34 -25.84
C LEU A 4 -3.57 -18.88 -27.31
N GLU A 5 -3.45 -19.82 -28.26
CA GLU A 5 -3.58 -19.50 -29.69
C GLU A 5 -5.01 -19.11 -30.05
N SER A 6 -6.03 -19.82 -29.51
CA SER A 6 -7.45 -19.44 -29.70
C SER A 6 -7.81 -18.11 -29.02
N ALA A 7 -7.08 -17.69 -28.00
CA ALA A 7 -7.20 -16.38 -27.38
C ALA A 7 -6.41 -15.27 -28.12
N ASP A 8 -5.87 -15.56 -29.30
CA ASP A 8 -5.12 -14.62 -30.15
C ASP A 8 -3.92 -13.96 -29.41
N VAL A 9 -3.23 -14.72 -28.56
CA VAL A 9 -2.11 -14.24 -27.72
C VAL A 9 -1.01 -13.54 -28.53
N LYS A 10 -0.87 -13.89 -29.81
CA LYS A 10 0.11 -13.28 -30.72
C LYS A 10 -0.11 -11.78 -30.94
N LYS A 11 -1.34 -11.29 -30.72
CA LYS A 11 -1.72 -9.88 -30.86
C LYS A 11 -2.01 -9.20 -29.53
N ALA A 12 -1.97 -9.94 -28.43
CA ALA A 12 -2.24 -9.41 -27.11
C ALA A 12 -1.06 -8.60 -26.57
N ASP A 13 -1.33 -7.52 -25.88
CA ASP A 13 -0.33 -6.70 -25.17
C ASP A 13 -0.08 -7.20 -23.76
N LEU A 14 -1.07 -7.85 -23.14
CA LEU A 14 -1.03 -8.31 -21.76
C LEU A 14 -1.69 -9.69 -21.60
N LEU A 15 -1.03 -10.59 -20.87
CA LEU A 15 -1.59 -11.83 -20.35
C LEU A 15 -1.63 -11.78 -18.83
N ILE A 16 -2.79 -12.10 -18.24
CA ILE A 16 -2.95 -12.31 -16.80
C ILE A 16 -3.31 -13.78 -16.56
N ALA A 17 -2.38 -14.54 -15.98
CA ALA A 17 -2.57 -15.93 -15.61
C ALA A 17 -2.93 -16.04 -14.12
N ALA A 18 -4.19 -16.35 -13.82
CA ALA A 18 -4.74 -16.40 -12.47
C ALA A 18 -5.56 -17.66 -12.20
N THR A 19 -5.08 -18.80 -12.70
CA THR A 19 -5.72 -20.12 -12.47
C THR A 19 -5.48 -20.61 -11.03
N SER A 20 -6.02 -21.76 -10.70
CA SER A 20 -5.84 -22.40 -9.39
C SER A 20 -4.45 -23.02 -9.17
N SER A 21 -3.61 -23.18 -10.21
CA SER A 21 -2.25 -23.75 -10.13
C SER A 21 -1.19 -22.72 -10.47
N ASP A 22 -0.19 -22.58 -9.60
CA ASP A 22 0.96 -21.71 -9.80
C ASP A 22 1.80 -22.16 -11.01
N GLU A 23 1.95 -23.46 -11.19
CA GLU A 23 2.70 -24.07 -12.30
C GLU A 23 2.04 -23.76 -13.64
N VAL A 24 0.69 -23.85 -13.69
CA VAL A 24 -0.07 -23.51 -14.89
C VAL A 24 0.07 -22.03 -15.20
N ASN A 25 0.02 -21.16 -14.17
CA ASN A 25 0.18 -19.72 -14.34
C ASN A 25 1.57 -19.36 -14.88
N LEU A 26 2.63 -20.00 -14.35
CA LEU A 26 3.99 -19.85 -14.86
C LEU A 26 4.11 -20.32 -16.31
N LEU A 27 3.62 -21.53 -16.58
CA LEU A 27 3.69 -22.10 -17.93
C LEU A 27 2.93 -21.26 -18.95
N CYS A 28 1.77 -20.70 -18.58
CA CYS A 28 1.02 -19.77 -19.44
C CYS A 28 1.84 -18.52 -19.78
N GLY A 29 2.51 -17.91 -18.79
CA GLY A 29 3.37 -16.75 -18.99
C GLY A 29 4.52 -17.03 -19.96
N MET A 30 5.27 -18.12 -19.68
CA MET A 30 6.39 -18.55 -20.53
C MET A 30 5.94 -18.87 -21.96
N THR A 31 4.83 -19.62 -22.12
CA THR A 31 4.30 -19.98 -23.44
C THR A 31 3.83 -18.75 -24.21
N ALA A 32 3.14 -17.84 -23.53
CA ALA A 32 2.67 -16.59 -24.15
C ALA A 32 3.85 -15.74 -24.65
N HIS A 33 4.89 -15.59 -23.84
CA HIS A 33 6.10 -14.86 -24.22
C HIS A 33 6.84 -15.55 -25.40
N GLY A 34 6.87 -16.89 -25.40
CA GLY A 34 7.44 -17.64 -26.53
C GLY A 34 6.67 -17.43 -27.85
N LEU A 35 5.34 -17.21 -27.77
CA LEU A 35 4.49 -16.94 -28.93
C LEU A 35 4.48 -15.45 -29.34
N ASN A 36 4.67 -14.56 -28.37
CA ASN A 36 4.71 -13.11 -28.54
C ASN A 36 5.73 -12.50 -27.58
N PRO A 37 6.98 -12.28 -27.99
CA PRO A 37 8.03 -11.76 -27.12
C PRO A 37 7.78 -10.33 -26.60
N ARG A 38 6.79 -9.61 -27.14
CA ARG A 38 6.44 -8.24 -26.69
C ARG A 38 5.33 -8.23 -25.63
N ILE A 39 4.69 -9.37 -25.35
CA ILE A 39 3.58 -9.44 -24.42
C ILE A 39 4.07 -9.20 -22.98
N HIS A 40 3.35 -8.39 -22.25
CA HIS A 40 3.52 -8.31 -20.80
C HIS A 40 2.78 -9.46 -20.11
N THR A 41 3.42 -10.10 -19.14
CA THR A 41 2.84 -11.25 -18.46
C THR A 41 2.74 -11.00 -16.96
N ILE A 42 1.55 -11.25 -16.41
CA ILE A 42 1.29 -11.21 -14.96
C ILE A 42 0.87 -12.62 -14.54
N ALA A 43 1.52 -13.18 -13.53
CA ALA A 43 1.15 -14.48 -12.99
C ALA A 43 0.81 -14.41 -11.49
N ARG A 44 -0.29 -15.06 -11.11
CA ARG A 44 -0.62 -15.33 -9.71
C ARG A 44 0.22 -16.49 -9.22
N ILE A 45 1.04 -16.25 -8.18
CA ILE A 45 1.91 -17.24 -7.56
C ILE A 45 1.71 -17.18 -6.05
N ARG A 46 1.12 -18.22 -5.48
CA ARG A 46 0.79 -18.31 -4.04
C ARG A 46 1.92 -18.89 -3.23
N ASN A 47 2.62 -19.90 -3.78
CA ASN A 47 3.70 -20.58 -3.07
C ASN A 47 4.89 -19.62 -2.83
N PRO A 48 5.27 -19.37 -1.56
CA PRO A 48 6.37 -18.45 -1.24
C PRO A 48 7.73 -18.93 -1.74
N GLU A 49 7.92 -20.24 -1.90
CA GLU A 49 9.17 -20.81 -2.39
C GLU A 49 9.37 -20.48 -3.87
N TYR A 50 8.30 -20.64 -4.68
CA TYR A 50 8.32 -20.20 -6.08
C TYR A 50 8.61 -18.70 -6.19
N GLY A 51 8.00 -17.90 -5.30
CA GLY A 51 8.21 -16.46 -5.29
C GLY A 51 9.67 -16.05 -5.13
N LYS A 52 10.45 -16.73 -4.30
CA LYS A 52 11.89 -16.47 -4.12
C LYS A 52 12.69 -16.87 -5.36
N GLN A 53 12.44 -18.07 -5.89
CA GLN A 53 13.13 -18.59 -7.07
C GLN A 53 12.84 -17.77 -8.31
N ILE A 54 11.56 -17.42 -8.55
CA ILE A 54 11.12 -16.66 -9.71
C ILE A 54 11.71 -15.25 -9.68
N PHE A 55 11.83 -14.61 -8.51
CA PHE A 55 12.46 -13.29 -8.41
C PHE A 55 13.93 -13.32 -8.89
N THR A 56 14.65 -14.41 -8.60
CA THR A 56 16.04 -14.61 -9.05
C THR A 56 16.12 -14.97 -10.54
N MET A 57 15.10 -15.66 -11.06
CA MET A 57 15.05 -16.20 -12.42
C MET A 57 13.99 -15.51 -13.29
N ARG A 58 13.63 -14.27 -12.95
CA ARG A 58 12.54 -13.51 -13.60
C ARG A 58 12.66 -13.48 -15.13
N ASP A 59 13.87 -13.31 -15.62
CA ASP A 59 14.14 -13.23 -17.05
C ASP A 59 13.92 -14.59 -17.75
N VAL A 60 14.22 -15.70 -17.06
CA VAL A 60 13.98 -17.07 -17.55
C VAL A 60 12.48 -17.35 -17.66
N TYR A 61 11.69 -16.91 -16.68
CA TYR A 61 10.24 -17.10 -16.67
C TYR A 61 9.48 -16.06 -17.51
N SER A 62 10.18 -15.05 -18.03
CA SER A 62 9.60 -14.00 -18.86
C SER A 62 8.36 -13.37 -18.23
N LEU A 63 8.39 -13.14 -16.89
CA LEU A 63 7.31 -12.54 -16.14
C LEU A 63 7.55 -11.04 -15.93
N SER A 64 6.60 -10.21 -16.35
CA SER A 64 6.61 -8.78 -16.09
C SER A 64 6.26 -8.49 -14.63
N LEU A 65 5.29 -9.23 -14.07
CA LEU A 65 4.85 -9.08 -12.69
C LEU A 65 4.40 -10.42 -12.12
N MET A 66 4.72 -10.64 -10.83
CA MET A 66 4.20 -11.73 -10.03
C MET A 66 3.34 -11.18 -8.89
N VAL A 67 2.15 -11.73 -8.70
CA VAL A 67 1.21 -11.31 -7.66
C VAL A 67 0.85 -12.47 -6.76
N ASN A 68 0.91 -12.24 -5.45
CA ASN A 68 0.40 -13.17 -4.43
C ASN A 68 -0.71 -12.45 -3.64
N PRO A 69 -1.99 -12.60 -4.02
CA PRO A 69 -3.09 -11.89 -3.39
C PRO A 69 -3.26 -12.23 -1.91
N GLU A 70 -3.04 -13.50 -1.55
CA GLU A 70 -3.16 -13.98 -0.17
C GLU A 70 -2.12 -13.29 0.74
N LYS A 71 -0.89 -13.18 0.26
CA LYS A 71 0.18 -12.47 0.98
C LYS A 71 -0.10 -10.97 1.09
N GLN A 72 -0.68 -10.36 0.06
CA GLN A 72 -1.05 -8.94 0.12
C GLN A 72 -2.21 -8.72 1.11
N ALA A 73 -3.22 -9.59 1.09
CA ALA A 73 -4.32 -9.54 2.06
C ALA A 73 -3.82 -9.72 3.51
N ALA A 74 -2.93 -10.69 3.74
CA ALA A 74 -2.34 -10.91 5.06
C ALA A 74 -1.54 -9.70 5.57
N ARG A 75 -0.79 -9.04 4.68
CA ARG A 75 -0.07 -7.80 5.01
C ARG A 75 -1.02 -6.65 5.35
N GLU A 76 -2.12 -6.55 4.63
CA GLU A 76 -3.13 -5.54 4.89
C GLU A 76 -3.81 -5.76 6.25
N ILE A 77 -4.17 -7.00 6.56
CA ILE A 77 -4.72 -7.37 7.87
C ILE A 77 -3.72 -7.09 8.99
N GLU A 78 -2.45 -7.49 8.83
CA GLU A 78 -1.38 -7.16 9.78
C GLU A 78 -1.29 -5.65 10.03
N ARG A 79 -1.36 -4.86 8.95
CA ARG A 79 -1.32 -3.40 9.02
C ARG A 79 -2.47 -2.81 9.82
N LEU A 80 -3.70 -3.28 9.57
CA LEU A 80 -4.89 -2.84 10.29
C LEU A 80 -4.82 -3.18 11.79
N ILE A 81 -4.30 -4.35 12.12
CA ILE A 81 -4.11 -4.77 13.53
C ILE A 81 -3.00 -3.95 14.20
N ARG A 82 -1.91 -3.70 13.50
CA ARG A 82 -0.75 -2.99 14.06
C ARG A 82 -0.99 -1.50 14.24
N TYR A 83 -1.81 -0.90 13.37
CA TYR A 83 -2.04 0.54 13.32
C TYR A 83 -3.54 0.88 13.21
N PRO A 84 -4.35 0.53 14.23
CA PRO A 84 -5.81 0.67 14.17
C PRO A 84 -6.30 2.12 14.09
N GLY A 85 -5.43 3.09 14.35
CA GLY A 85 -5.77 4.52 14.30
C GLY A 85 -5.66 5.16 12.92
N PHE A 86 -5.04 4.48 11.95
CA PHE A 86 -4.91 5.01 10.59
C PHE A 86 -5.96 4.41 9.67
N LEU A 87 -6.72 5.29 8.97
CA LEU A 87 -7.72 4.89 7.98
C LEU A 87 -7.06 4.36 6.72
N GLN A 88 -6.02 5.05 6.25
CA GLN A 88 -5.20 4.65 5.11
C GLN A 88 -3.72 4.84 5.42
N ARG A 89 -2.89 4.06 4.74
CA ARG A 89 -1.44 4.16 4.84
C ARG A 89 -0.81 3.77 3.51
N GLU A 90 -0.12 4.71 2.91
CA GLU A 90 0.61 4.53 1.67
C GLU A 90 2.11 4.65 1.90
N THR A 91 2.89 3.78 1.24
CA THR A 91 4.34 3.77 1.38
C THR A 91 5.00 4.19 0.07
N PHE A 92 5.98 5.07 0.18
CA PHE A 92 6.75 5.61 -0.94
C PHE A 92 8.25 5.36 -0.76
N ALA A 93 9.02 5.54 -1.82
CA ALA A 93 10.49 5.47 -1.80
C ALA A 93 11.01 4.17 -1.16
N LYS A 94 10.46 3.02 -1.55
CA LYS A 94 10.80 1.68 -0.99
C LYS A 94 10.53 1.61 0.52
N SER A 95 9.36 2.07 0.94
CA SER A 95 8.90 2.10 2.34
C SER A 95 9.72 2.99 3.29
N ARG A 96 10.46 3.99 2.75
CA ARG A 96 11.20 4.96 3.58
C ARG A 96 10.35 6.16 3.99
N VAL A 97 9.30 6.46 3.23
CA VAL A 97 8.36 7.53 3.50
C VAL A 97 6.97 6.95 3.51
N GLU A 98 6.17 7.34 4.49
CA GLU A 98 4.81 6.88 4.64
C GLU A 98 3.88 8.10 4.72
N ILE A 99 2.73 8.00 4.06
CA ILE A 99 1.62 8.93 4.24
C ILE A 99 0.49 8.15 4.89
N VAL A 100 -0.01 8.64 6.00
CA VAL A 100 -1.11 8.04 6.74
C VAL A 100 -2.28 8.98 6.83
N GLU A 101 -3.49 8.45 6.78
CA GLU A 101 -4.71 9.18 7.02
C GLU A 101 -5.18 8.94 8.46
N LEU A 102 -5.31 10.02 9.23
CA LEU A 102 -5.79 10.03 10.59
C LEU A 102 -7.05 10.89 10.70
N ARG A 103 -8.16 10.33 11.16
CA ARG A 103 -9.37 11.11 11.46
C ARG A 103 -9.35 11.63 12.88
N ILE A 104 -9.61 12.91 13.06
CA ILE A 104 -9.76 13.53 14.38
C ILE A 104 -11.10 13.11 14.98
N GLN A 105 -11.04 12.31 16.03
CA GLN A 105 -12.22 11.87 16.77
C GLN A 105 -12.65 12.90 17.81
N LYS A 106 -13.90 12.82 18.24
CA LYS A 106 -14.44 13.64 19.33
C LYS A 106 -13.61 13.46 20.60
N GLY A 107 -13.23 14.58 21.22
CA GLY A 107 -12.41 14.56 22.42
C GLY A 107 -10.92 14.27 22.20
N SER A 108 -10.46 14.22 20.95
CA SER A 108 -9.05 14.13 20.63
C SER A 108 -8.28 15.35 21.15
N LYS A 109 -7.04 15.11 21.64
CA LYS A 109 -6.11 16.20 22.01
C LYS A 109 -5.75 17.13 20.86
N LEU A 110 -6.10 16.75 19.62
CA LEU A 110 -5.87 17.55 18.42
C LEU A 110 -6.98 18.56 18.14
N CYS A 111 -8.15 18.42 18.77
CA CYS A 111 -9.24 19.41 18.59
C CYS A 111 -8.79 20.78 19.06
N ASP A 112 -9.13 21.81 18.25
CA ASP A 112 -8.83 23.22 18.48
C ASP A 112 -7.34 23.58 18.56
N VAL A 113 -6.46 22.69 18.07
CA VAL A 113 -5.01 22.92 17.99
C VAL A 113 -4.66 23.53 16.64
N ALA A 114 -3.91 24.64 16.64
CA ALA A 114 -3.29 25.17 15.43
C ALA A 114 -2.10 24.28 15.02
N LEU A 115 -1.91 24.03 13.72
CA LEU A 115 -0.86 23.16 13.22
C LEU A 115 0.55 23.58 13.66
N MET A 116 0.81 24.86 13.81
CA MET A 116 2.09 25.36 14.34
C MET A 116 2.39 24.84 15.76
N ASN A 117 1.37 24.46 16.52
CA ASN A 117 1.50 23.93 17.88
C ASN A 117 1.40 22.38 17.93
N LEU A 118 1.24 21.72 16.78
CA LEU A 118 1.01 20.28 16.70
C LEU A 118 2.13 19.50 17.41
N GLU A 119 3.39 19.83 17.14
CA GLU A 119 4.55 19.14 17.74
C GLU A 119 4.53 19.18 19.26
N ASN A 120 4.04 20.29 19.84
CA ASN A 120 3.91 20.45 21.30
C ASN A 120 2.88 19.49 21.90
N VAL A 121 1.84 19.14 21.13
CA VAL A 121 0.77 18.23 21.56
C VAL A 121 1.17 16.79 21.35
N VAL A 122 1.65 16.45 20.16
CA VAL A 122 1.96 15.07 19.77
C VAL A 122 3.36 14.62 20.19
N LYS A 123 4.24 15.54 20.60
CA LYS A 123 5.61 15.26 21.07
C LYS A 123 6.46 14.45 20.08
N CYS A 124 6.20 14.59 18.81
CA CYS A 124 6.98 13.97 17.72
C CYS A 124 6.90 14.83 16.46
N LYS A 125 7.95 14.74 15.63
CA LYS A 125 8.02 15.47 14.37
C LYS A 125 7.25 14.76 13.29
N VAL A 126 6.18 15.38 12.84
CA VAL A 126 5.35 14.92 11.72
C VAL A 126 5.01 16.11 10.81
N LEU A 127 4.77 15.84 9.55
CA LEU A 127 4.32 16.85 8.60
C LEU A 127 2.89 16.53 8.17
N VAL A 128 1.98 17.47 8.35
CA VAL A 128 0.63 17.41 7.79
C VAL A 128 0.69 17.94 6.36
N CYS A 129 0.51 17.06 5.38
CA CYS A 129 0.57 17.39 3.96
C CYS A 129 -0.73 18.01 3.45
N ALA A 130 -1.86 17.50 3.94
CA ALA A 130 -3.19 17.96 3.57
C ALA A 130 -4.18 17.71 4.70
N VAL A 131 -5.29 18.46 4.68
CA VAL A 131 -6.45 18.24 5.55
C VAL A 131 -7.68 18.17 4.69
N SER A 132 -8.55 17.18 4.95
CA SER A 132 -9.89 17.12 4.36
C SER A 132 -10.92 17.42 5.43
N ARG A 133 -11.77 18.42 5.17
CA ARG A 133 -12.89 18.84 6.03
C ARG A 133 -14.16 18.91 5.21
N GLY A 134 -15.15 18.12 5.57
CA GLY A 134 -16.43 18.10 4.84
C GLY A 134 -16.30 17.74 3.35
N GLY A 135 -15.30 16.94 2.98
CA GLY A 135 -15.03 16.55 1.59
C GLY A 135 -14.18 17.54 0.80
N VAL A 136 -13.83 18.70 1.36
CA VAL A 136 -12.91 19.66 0.74
C VAL A 136 -11.49 19.39 1.25
N VAL A 137 -10.54 19.24 0.32
CA VAL A 137 -9.13 19.00 0.63
C VAL A 137 -8.35 20.29 0.42
N GLU A 138 -7.54 20.65 1.40
CA GLU A 138 -6.65 21.82 1.35
C GLU A 138 -5.25 21.51 1.90
N ILE A 139 -4.26 22.27 1.45
CA ILE A 139 -2.90 22.26 2.02
C ILE A 139 -2.89 23.29 3.14
N PRO A 140 -2.81 22.85 4.41
CA PRO A 140 -3.01 23.75 5.53
C PRO A 140 -1.76 24.59 5.80
N SER A 141 -1.95 25.82 6.28
CA SER A 141 -0.88 26.64 6.86
C SER A 141 -0.69 26.32 8.35
N GLY A 142 0.38 26.84 8.96
CA GLY A 142 0.61 26.69 10.41
C GLY A 142 -0.49 27.25 11.30
N HIS A 143 -1.28 28.22 10.81
CA HIS A 143 -2.42 28.80 11.53
C HIS A 143 -3.72 28.01 11.39
N PHE A 144 -3.72 26.93 10.57
CA PHE A 144 -4.90 26.08 10.41
C PHE A 144 -5.27 25.43 11.74
N ILE A 145 -6.51 25.64 12.18
CA ILE A 145 -7.03 25.07 13.43
C ILE A 145 -7.74 23.77 13.12
N LEU A 146 -7.24 22.69 13.71
CA LEU A 146 -7.79 21.34 13.59
C LEU A 146 -9.12 21.23 14.34
N ARG A 147 -10.07 20.47 13.76
CA ARG A 147 -11.41 20.26 14.34
C ARG A 147 -11.78 18.79 14.33
N GLU A 148 -12.75 18.43 15.14
CA GLU A 148 -13.39 17.11 15.09
C GLU A 148 -13.90 16.80 13.68
N GLY A 149 -13.67 15.59 13.22
CA GLY A 149 -14.08 15.13 11.89
C GLY A 149 -13.08 15.42 10.77
N ASP A 150 -12.03 16.22 11.02
CA ASP A 150 -10.97 16.43 10.03
C ASP A 150 -10.23 15.14 9.73
N HIS A 151 -9.88 14.94 8.47
CA HIS A 151 -8.99 13.89 8.01
C HIS A 151 -7.63 14.50 7.71
N LEU A 152 -6.62 14.10 8.47
CA LEU A 152 -5.25 14.56 8.34
C LEU A 152 -4.43 13.58 7.51
N PHE A 153 -3.79 14.06 6.47
CA PHE A 153 -2.79 13.31 5.71
C PHE A 153 -1.41 13.67 6.23
N ILE A 154 -0.81 12.74 6.96
CA ILE A 154 0.42 12.97 7.73
C ILE A 154 1.55 12.14 7.14
N THR A 155 2.72 12.75 6.95
CA THR A 155 3.93 12.03 6.57
C THR A 155 4.97 12.10 7.69
N ALA A 156 5.59 10.94 7.95
CA ALA A 156 6.76 10.79 8.81
C ALA A 156 7.39 9.40 8.55
N ASN A 157 8.48 9.10 9.25
CA ASN A 157 8.98 7.73 9.28
C ASN A 157 8.11 6.83 10.18
N ALA A 158 8.21 5.51 10.04
CA ALA A 158 7.38 4.53 10.74
C ALA A 158 7.45 4.66 12.27
N GLU A 159 8.62 5.02 12.80
CA GLU A 159 8.84 5.20 14.24
C GLU A 159 8.07 6.41 14.79
N MET A 160 8.13 7.55 14.09
CA MET A 160 7.39 8.77 14.46
C MET A 160 5.88 8.56 14.35
N LEU A 161 5.40 7.83 13.34
CA LEU A 161 3.98 7.50 13.21
C LEU A 161 3.49 6.60 14.36
N THR A 162 4.30 5.64 14.78
CA THR A 162 3.99 4.82 15.96
C THR A 162 3.95 5.66 17.23
N GLN A 163 4.91 6.58 17.41
CA GLN A 163 4.93 7.50 18.54
C GLN A 163 3.73 8.45 18.54
N LEU A 164 3.32 8.96 17.37
CA LEU A 164 2.12 9.76 17.20
C LEU A 164 0.88 9.03 17.76
N LEU A 165 0.65 7.79 17.36
CA LEU A 165 -0.50 7.01 17.81
C LEU A 165 -0.47 6.76 19.32
N ARG A 166 0.72 6.50 19.89
CA ARG A 166 0.88 6.33 21.36
C ARG A 166 0.56 7.61 22.10
N ASN A 167 1.10 8.75 21.65
CA ASN A 167 0.92 10.03 22.32
C ASN A 167 -0.52 10.55 22.22
N LEU A 168 -1.24 10.15 21.18
CA LEU A 168 -2.68 10.38 21.03
C LEU A 168 -3.53 9.40 21.85
N GLY A 169 -2.94 8.35 22.42
CA GLY A 169 -3.66 7.34 23.20
C GLY A 169 -4.47 6.37 22.34
N ILE A 170 -4.19 6.28 21.04
CA ILE A 170 -4.90 5.41 20.08
C ILE A 170 -4.39 3.97 20.21
N ILE A 171 -3.09 3.79 20.47
CA ILE A 171 -2.51 2.48 20.79
C ILE A 171 -1.96 2.52 22.22
N THR A 172 -2.35 1.54 23.01
CA THR A 172 -1.77 1.27 24.34
C THR A 172 -0.70 0.20 24.20
N HIS A 173 0.41 0.38 24.91
CA HIS A 173 1.42 -0.67 25.00
C HIS A 173 0.81 -2.00 25.49
N LYS A 174 1.02 -3.04 24.72
CA LYS A 174 1.28 -4.37 25.26
C LYS A 174 2.71 -4.74 24.98
#